data_08060bd327ae5381232bcb8ddb2f5f89
#
_entry.id   08060bd327ae5381232bcb8ddb2f5f89
#
_cell.length_a   1.000
_cell.length_b   1.000
_cell.length_c   1.000
_cell.angle_alpha   90.00
_cell.angle_beta   90.00
_cell.angle_gamma   90.00
#
_symmetry.space_group_name_H-M   'P 1'
#
loop_
_entity.id
_entity.type
_entity.pdbx_description
1 polymer ?
#
loop_
_entity_poly.entity_id
_entity_poly.type
_entity_poly.pdbx_seq_one_letter_code
_entity_poly.pdbx_strand_id
1 'polypeptide(L)'
;MQNNRNLYSNEAQALYKIFKSQLPNSIILTGQDTDIISTIARNLASLIISRKLIENRDDFEYVLLNSIHEESNFILKIEPVFLEDKQRFKKKLYREDVKHINDFFSTKDENGQKRVCIINLIDDLSLDAANSVLKIIEEPNTNSHFIIVNQNKSKCLKTIVSRSHRIFFGKLKYDNFANYYRGSENEEYLNYLYRITNGSSYLTKQFIEYNFYEINDHFKTLLTNQKKIKANTANHYIEYLHNFKNLEQAIPVFFNYLQLMINDEIKKLCHNNENNLVIKLLNIYALIDSFNKKNIALNLDFENLLISLFHRLKYD
;
A
#
# COMPACT_ATOMS: atom_id res chain seq x y z
N MET A 1 -1.46 -11.27 -18.33
CA MET A 1 -2.23 -10.36 -17.48
C MET A 1 -2.91 -11.20 -16.43
N GLN A 2 -2.52 -11.06 -15.16
CA GLN A 2 -3.18 -11.75 -14.06
C GLN A 2 -4.62 -11.25 -13.94
N ASN A 3 -5.55 -12.18 -13.83
CA ASN A 3 -6.97 -11.89 -13.77
C ASN A 3 -7.32 -11.40 -12.35
N ASN A 4 -7.51 -10.11 -12.15
CA ASN A 4 -7.83 -9.50 -10.85
C ASN A 4 -9.24 -9.86 -10.34
N ARG A 5 -9.95 -10.77 -11.02
CA ARG A 5 -11.28 -11.23 -10.63
C ARG A 5 -11.25 -11.75 -9.19
N ASN A 6 -12.12 -11.24 -8.36
CA ASN A 6 -12.32 -11.60 -6.96
C ASN A 6 -11.34 -11.05 -5.91
N LEU A 7 -10.34 -10.22 -6.27
CA LEU A 7 -9.41 -9.72 -5.27
C LEU A 7 -10.12 -8.91 -4.17
N TYR A 8 -10.96 -7.97 -4.58
CA TYR A 8 -11.68 -7.04 -3.71
C TYR A 8 -13.18 -7.00 -4.01
N SER A 9 -13.81 -8.18 -4.09
CA SER A 9 -15.22 -8.33 -4.49
C SER A 9 -16.20 -7.61 -3.55
N ASN A 10 -15.92 -7.57 -2.24
CA ASN A 10 -16.78 -6.87 -1.28
C ASN A 10 -16.69 -5.35 -1.47
N GLU A 11 -15.49 -4.83 -1.71
CA GLU A 11 -15.22 -3.41 -1.95
C GLU A 11 -15.81 -2.97 -3.29
N ALA A 12 -15.68 -3.81 -4.34
CA ALA A 12 -16.32 -3.59 -5.64
C ALA A 12 -17.86 -3.58 -5.50
N GLN A 13 -18.43 -4.46 -4.69
CA GLN A 13 -19.86 -4.45 -4.39
C GLN A 13 -20.31 -3.16 -3.68
N ALA A 14 -19.52 -2.68 -2.73
CA ALA A 14 -19.83 -1.42 -2.05
C ALA A 14 -19.79 -0.25 -3.03
N LEU A 15 -18.78 -0.19 -3.91
CA LEU A 15 -18.67 0.80 -4.98
C LEU A 15 -19.84 0.71 -5.98
N TYR A 16 -20.24 -0.49 -6.36
CA TYR A 16 -21.40 -0.69 -7.23
C TYR A 16 -22.69 -0.13 -6.65
N LYS A 17 -22.95 -0.37 -5.35
CA LYS A 17 -24.13 0.16 -4.66
C LYS A 17 -24.14 1.70 -4.70
N ILE A 18 -22.99 2.33 -4.43
CA ILE A 18 -22.83 3.78 -4.50
C ILE A 18 -23.05 4.29 -5.93
N PHE A 19 -22.44 3.63 -6.91
CA PHE A 19 -22.57 3.99 -8.32
C PHE A 19 -24.02 3.93 -8.82
N LYS A 20 -24.80 2.95 -8.36
CA LYS A 20 -26.21 2.77 -8.74
C LYS A 20 -27.19 3.64 -7.97
N SER A 21 -26.86 4.07 -6.76
CA SER A 21 -27.74 4.91 -5.94
C SER A 21 -27.54 6.40 -6.27
N GLN A 22 -26.87 7.09 -5.41
CA GLN A 22 -26.47 8.47 -5.59
C GLN A 22 -24.96 8.58 -5.45
N LEU A 23 -24.30 8.92 -6.56
CA LEU A 23 -22.84 9.09 -6.57
C LEU A 23 -22.46 10.29 -5.69
N PRO A 24 -21.69 10.11 -4.63
CA PRO A 24 -21.25 11.21 -3.78
C PRO A 24 -20.22 12.08 -4.50
N ASN A 25 -20.10 13.34 -4.06
CA ASN A 25 -19.10 14.25 -4.63
C ASN A 25 -17.67 13.83 -4.29
N SER A 26 -17.45 13.10 -3.20
CA SER A 26 -16.12 12.63 -2.81
C SER A 26 -16.16 11.20 -2.28
N ILE A 27 -15.24 10.37 -2.80
CA ILE A 27 -15.02 8.99 -2.39
C ILE A 27 -13.56 8.84 -1.98
N ILE A 28 -13.30 8.28 -0.79
CA ILE A 28 -11.96 7.92 -0.32
C ILE A 28 -11.79 6.40 -0.42
N LEU A 29 -10.78 5.97 -1.16
CA LEU A 29 -10.34 4.59 -1.26
C LEU A 29 -9.10 4.44 -0.36
N THR A 30 -9.19 3.68 0.72
CA THR A 30 -8.10 3.54 1.70
C THR A 30 -7.57 2.13 1.72
N GLY A 31 -6.25 1.94 1.60
CA GLY A 31 -5.58 0.66 1.74
C GLY A 31 -4.10 0.73 1.43
N GLN A 32 -3.37 -0.34 1.76
CA GLN A 32 -1.92 -0.40 1.61
C GLN A 32 -1.46 -0.64 0.16
N ASP A 33 -2.22 -1.41 -0.63
CA ASP A 33 -1.90 -1.68 -2.03
C ASP A 33 -2.33 -0.52 -2.93
N THR A 34 -1.54 0.56 -2.90
CA THR A 34 -1.84 1.80 -3.62
C THR A 34 -1.90 1.61 -5.13
N ASP A 35 -1.16 0.67 -5.71
CA ASP A 35 -1.14 0.41 -7.16
C ASP A 35 -2.48 -0.14 -7.64
N ILE A 36 -3.01 -1.15 -6.94
CA ILE A 36 -4.33 -1.70 -7.24
C ILE A 36 -5.41 -0.65 -6.98
N ILE A 37 -5.34 0.05 -5.85
CA ILE A 37 -6.33 1.07 -5.48
C ILE A 37 -6.32 2.25 -6.47
N SER A 38 -5.15 2.68 -6.93
CA SER A 38 -5.02 3.72 -7.96
C SER A 38 -5.58 3.26 -9.31
N THR A 39 -5.42 1.97 -9.64
CA THR A 39 -6.04 1.38 -10.83
C THR A 39 -7.56 1.36 -10.70
N ILE A 40 -8.08 0.94 -9.55
CA ILE A 40 -9.51 0.98 -9.25
C ILE A 40 -10.05 2.43 -9.32
N ALA A 41 -9.31 3.41 -8.78
CA ALA A 41 -9.69 4.82 -8.82
C ALA A 41 -9.83 5.33 -10.27
N ARG A 42 -8.86 5.00 -11.13
CA ARG A 42 -8.90 5.36 -12.56
C ARG A 42 -10.06 4.72 -13.30
N ASN A 43 -10.28 3.41 -13.09
CA ASN A 43 -11.37 2.69 -13.72
C ASN A 43 -12.73 3.21 -13.25
N LEU A 44 -12.87 3.51 -11.95
CA LEU A 44 -14.08 4.12 -11.40
C LEU A 44 -14.33 5.51 -12.01
N ALA A 45 -13.28 6.34 -12.17
CA ALA A 45 -13.40 7.63 -12.85
C ALA A 45 -13.90 7.48 -14.28
N SER A 46 -13.33 6.53 -15.05
CA SER A 46 -13.77 6.23 -16.41
C SER A 46 -15.23 5.77 -16.46
N LEU A 47 -15.68 4.97 -15.49
CA LEU A 47 -17.07 4.56 -15.36
C LEU A 47 -18.01 5.75 -15.06
N ILE A 48 -17.58 6.68 -14.22
CA ILE A 48 -18.36 7.87 -13.86
C ILE A 48 -18.56 8.78 -15.08
N ILE A 49 -17.53 8.99 -15.90
CA ILE A 49 -17.60 9.89 -17.06
C ILE A 49 -18.25 9.25 -18.29
N SER A 50 -18.03 7.94 -18.52
CA SER A 50 -18.51 7.25 -19.73
C SER A 50 -20.03 7.13 -19.81
N ARG A 51 -20.75 7.33 -18.70
CA ARG A 51 -22.22 7.08 -18.60
C ARG A 51 -22.64 5.72 -19.11
N LYS A 52 -21.70 4.77 -19.25
CA LYS A 52 -22.04 3.39 -19.68
C LYS A 52 -23.08 2.81 -18.75
N LEU A 53 -24.18 2.35 -19.33
CA LEU A 53 -25.17 1.56 -18.62
C LEU A 53 -24.51 0.21 -18.28
N ILE A 54 -24.04 0.10 -17.06
CA ILE A 54 -23.61 -1.18 -16.49
C ILE A 54 -24.84 -1.78 -15.82
N GLU A 55 -25.38 -2.82 -16.41
CA GLU A 55 -26.66 -3.37 -15.99
C GLU A 55 -26.55 -4.22 -14.74
N ASN A 56 -25.46 -4.95 -14.61
CA ASN A 56 -25.25 -5.87 -13.51
C ASN A 56 -23.94 -5.63 -12.74
N ARG A 57 -23.84 -6.28 -11.59
CA ARG A 57 -22.69 -6.18 -10.68
C ARG A 57 -21.41 -6.76 -11.29
N ASP A 58 -21.53 -7.90 -11.96
CA ASP A 58 -20.37 -8.65 -12.43
C ASP A 58 -19.64 -7.88 -13.54
N ASP A 59 -20.37 -7.21 -14.42
CA ASP A 59 -19.80 -6.33 -15.43
C ASP A 59 -19.13 -5.12 -14.79
N PHE A 60 -19.73 -4.53 -13.73
CA PHE A 60 -19.12 -3.44 -12.99
C PHE A 60 -17.81 -3.88 -12.34
N GLU A 61 -17.82 -4.99 -11.64
CA GLU A 61 -16.64 -5.56 -10.99
C GLU A 61 -15.54 -5.89 -12.01
N TYR A 62 -15.92 -6.47 -13.14
CA TYR A 62 -14.98 -6.78 -14.21
C TYR A 62 -14.31 -5.51 -14.75
N VAL A 63 -15.08 -4.47 -15.08
CA VAL A 63 -14.55 -3.20 -15.59
C VAL A 63 -13.69 -2.52 -14.54
N LEU A 64 -14.15 -2.49 -13.27
CA LEU A 64 -13.45 -1.84 -12.17
C LEU A 64 -12.06 -2.44 -11.93
N LEU A 65 -11.93 -3.76 -12.04
CA LEU A 65 -10.70 -4.47 -11.68
C LEU A 65 -9.78 -4.77 -12.87
N ASN A 66 -10.29 -4.79 -14.11
CA ASN A 66 -9.54 -5.29 -15.26
C ASN A 66 -9.46 -4.33 -16.46
N SER A 67 -10.18 -3.22 -16.46
CA SER A 67 -10.16 -2.31 -17.60
C SER A 67 -8.83 -1.57 -17.71
N ILE A 68 -8.45 -1.34 -18.96
CA ILE A 68 -7.43 -0.34 -19.32
C ILE A 68 -8.19 0.97 -19.50
N HIS A 69 -7.81 2.00 -18.71
CA HIS A 69 -8.47 3.30 -18.85
C HIS A 69 -7.82 4.10 -19.97
N GLU A 70 -8.68 4.77 -20.71
CA GLU A 70 -8.28 5.77 -21.68
C GLU A 70 -8.05 7.12 -20.97
N GLU A 71 -7.08 7.87 -21.44
CA GLU A 71 -6.92 9.25 -21.01
C GLU A 71 -8.13 10.08 -21.47
N SER A 72 -8.60 10.95 -20.59
CA SER A 72 -9.76 11.78 -20.86
C SER A 72 -9.56 13.18 -20.29
N ASN A 73 -9.92 14.21 -21.05
CA ASN A 73 -9.93 15.59 -20.59
C ASN A 73 -10.93 15.85 -19.45
N PHE A 74 -11.77 14.87 -19.12
CA PHE A 74 -12.71 14.91 -18.00
C PHE A 74 -12.17 14.26 -16.73
N ILE A 75 -10.91 13.79 -16.75
CA ILE A 75 -10.21 13.26 -15.58
C ILE A 75 -8.95 14.08 -15.32
N LEU A 76 -8.90 14.72 -14.16
CA LEU A 76 -7.69 15.36 -13.65
C LEU A 76 -7.02 14.44 -12.64
N LYS A 77 -5.71 14.20 -12.80
CA LYS A 77 -4.91 13.40 -11.86
C LYS A 77 -3.96 14.32 -11.11
N ILE A 78 -4.01 14.26 -9.79
CA ILE A 78 -3.06 14.90 -8.88
C ILE A 78 -2.24 13.79 -8.24
N GLU A 79 -0.98 13.72 -8.59
CA GLU A 79 -0.06 12.67 -8.13
C GLU A 79 1.36 13.22 -7.98
N PRO A 80 2.21 12.59 -7.12
CA PRO A 80 3.58 13.00 -6.98
C PRO A 80 4.33 12.89 -8.31
N VAL A 81 4.99 13.98 -8.71
CA VAL A 81 5.81 14.03 -9.93
C VAL A 81 7.18 13.42 -9.67
N PHE A 82 7.68 12.64 -10.63
CA PHE A 82 9.04 12.14 -10.60
C PHE A 82 10.02 13.27 -10.94
N LEU A 83 10.99 13.51 -10.05
CA LEU A 83 12.02 14.52 -10.20
C LEU A 83 13.24 13.85 -10.82
N GLU A 84 13.48 14.09 -12.12
CA GLU A 84 14.59 13.48 -12.86
C GLU A 84 15.97 13.89 -12.32
N ASP A 85 16.10 15.15 -11.89
CA ASP A 85 17.30 15.71 -11.28
C ASP A 85 17.70 15.03 -9.96
N LYS A 86 16.72 14.46 -9.24
CA LYS A 86 16.90 13.82 -7.94
C LYS A 86 16.63 12.31 -7.97
N GLN A 87 16.30 11.76 -9.12
CA GLN A 87 15.97 10.34 -9.31
C GLN A 87 14.96 9.78 -8.27
N ARG A 88 13.99 10.61 -7.87
CA ARG A 88 12.96 10.25 -6.87
C ARG A 88 11.66 11.00 -7.10
N PHE A 89 10.58 10.47 -6.57
CA PHE A 89 9.31 11.17 -6.53
C PHE A 89 9.33 12.34 -5.55
N LYS A 90 8.56 13.39 -5.88
CA LYS A 90 8.30 14.52 -4.98
C LYS A 90 7.64 14.01 -3.69
N LYS A 91 8.24 14.28 -2.53
CA LYS A 91 7.77 13.73 -1.24
C LYS A 91 6.43 14.33 -0.76
N LYS A 92 6.06 15.50 -1.24
CA LYS A 92 4.82 16.20 -0.85
C LYS A 92 4.22 16.94 -2.02
N LEU A 93 2.90 16.99 -2.02
CA LEU A 93 2.11 17.84 -2.92
C LEU A 93 1.80 19.16 -2.21
N TYR A 94 2.10 20.25 -2.85
CA TYR A 94 1.92 21.60 -2.32
C TYR A 94 0.70 22.27 -2.97
N ARG A 95 0.39 23.48 -2.52
CA ARG A 95 -0.74 24.27 -3.02
C ARG A 95 -0.70 24.48 -4.54
N GLU A 96 0.47 24.64 -5.12
CA GLU A 96 0.64 24.81 -6.57
C GLU A 96 0.21 23.56 -7.35
N ASP A 97 0.37 22.38 -6.78
CA ASP A 97 0.02 21.11 -7.43
C ASP A 97 -1.52 20.92 -7.50
N VAL A 98 -2.26 21.55 -6.59
CA VAL A 98 -3.73 21.43 -6.49
C VAL A 98 -4.49 22.66 -7.00
N LYS A 99 -3.82 23.76 -7.34
CA LYS A 99 -4.47 25.01 -7.76
C LYS A 99 -5.36 24.86 -9.00
N HIS A 100 -4.98 23.94 -9.90
CA HIS A 100 -5.70 23.71 -11.16
C HIS A 100 -7.02 22.96 -10.99
N ILE A 101 -7.32 22.43 -9.82
CA ILE A 101 -8.57 21.69 -9.56
C ILE A 101 -9.79 22.60 -9.74
N ASN A 102 -9.72 23.85 -9.26
CA ASN A 102 -10.82 24.81 -9.42
C ASN A 102 -11.08 25.13 -10.88
N ASP A 103 -10.01 25.42 -11.65
CA ASP A 103 -10.13 25.75 -13.07
C ASP A 103 -10.71 24.57 -13.84
N PHE A 104 -10.25 23.35 -13.53
CA PHE A 104 -10.74 22.12 -14.12
C PHE A 104 -12.24 21.92 -13.90
N PHE A 105 -12.75 22.16 -12.69
CA PHE A 105 -14.16 22.01 -12.39
C PHE A 105 -15.01 23.22 -12.85
N SER A 106 -14.42 24.40 -13.02
CA SER A 106 -15.12 25.60 -13.46
C SER A 106 -15.30 25.67 -14.98
N THR A 107 -14.59 24.82 -15.73
CA THR A 107 -14.74 24.78 -17.20
C THR A 107 -16.16 24.34 -17.53
N LYS A 108 -16.90 25.23 -18.17
CA LYS A 108 -18.28 24.97 -18.61
C LYS A 108 -18.29 23.89 -19.68
N ASP A 109 -19.19 22.93 -19.51
CA ASP A 109 -19.52 21.93 -20.51
C ASP A 109 -21.02 22.04 -20.79
N GLU A 110 -21.37 22.37 -22.03
CA GLU A 110 -22.76 22.55 -22.50
C GLU A 110 -23.57 21.25 -22.36
N ASN A 111 -22.90 20.09 -22.35
CA ASN A 111 -23.54 18.77 -22.28
C ASN A 111 -23.70 18.24 -20.84
N GLY A 112 -23.33 19.01 -19.82
CA GLY A 112 -23.42 18.59 -18.42
C GLY A 112 -22.58 17.31 -18.10
N GLN A 113 -21.42 17.18 -18.74
CA GLN A 113 -20.50 16.05 -18.57
C GLN A 113 -19.94 16.05 -17.14
N LYS A 114 -19.87 14.86 -16.53
CA LYS A 114 -19.21 14.70 -15.23
C LYS A 114 -17.69 14.87 -15.36
N ARG A 115 -17.09 15.50 -14.36
CA ARG A 115 -15.65 15.67 -14.22
C ARG A 115 -15.17 14.99 -12.96
N VAL A 116 -14.04 14.30 -13.04
CA VAL A 116 -13.48 13.55 -11.92
C VAL A 116 -12.06 14.00 -11.65
N CYS A 117 -11.79 14.40 -10.41
CA CYS A 117 -10.43 14.63 -9.93
C CYS A 117 -9.98 13.43 -9.09
N ILE A 118 -8.90 12.80 -9.51
CA ILE A 118 -8.24 11.73 -8.76
C ILE A 118 -7.07 12.34 -7.99
N ILE A 119 -7.06 12.20 -6.67
CA ILE A 119 -5.92 12.60 -5.83
C ILE A 119 -5.25 11.34 -5.33
N ASN A 120 -4.08 11.02 -5.89
CA ASN A 120 -3.27 9.91 -5.44
C ASN A 120 -2.44 10.31 -4.22
N LEU A 121 -2.48 9.47 -3.18
CA LEU A 121 -1.70 9.64 -1.95
C LEU A 121 -1.98 10.97 -1.24
N ILE A 122 -3.24 11.17 -0.83
CA ILE A 122 -3.64 12.35 -0.05
C ILE A 122 -2.81 12.55 1.23
N ASP A 123 -2.20 11.48 1.73
CA ASP A 123 -1.26 11.51 2.86
C ASP A 123 -0.04 12.41 2.60
N ASP A 124 0.29 12.65 1.34
CA ASP A 124 1.45 13.45 0.91
C ASP A 124 1.10 14.91 0.65
N LEU A 125 -0.16 15.33 0.85
CA LEU A 125 -0.54 16.73 0.77
C LEU A 125 0.06 17.54 1.93
N SER A 126 0.58 18.72 1.61
CA SER A 126 0.84 19.74 2.63
C SER A 126 -0.48 20.21 3.25
N LEU A 127 -0.43 20.78 4.45
CA LEU A 127 -1.63 21.27 5.13
C LEU A 127 -2.38 22.32 4.30
N ASP A 128 -1.65 23.21 3.63
CA ASP A 128 -2.24 24.25 2.76
C ASP A 128 -2.89 23.66 1.51
N ALA A 129 -2.27 22.66 0.90
CA ALA A 129 -2.86 21.93 -0.23
C ALA A 129 -4.14 21.20 0.18
N ALA A 130 -4.10 20.50 1.33
CA ALA A 130 -5.25 19.77 1.85
C ALA A 130 -6.42 20.72 2.21
N ASN A 131 -6.15 21.90 2.78
CA ASN A 131 -7.16 22.93 3.05
C ASN A 131 -7.74 23.51 1.75
N SER A 132 -6.93 23.64 0.70
CA SER A 132 -7.41 24.09 -0.62
C SER A 132 -8.36 23.06 -1.24
N VAL A 133 -8.01 21.78 -1.18
CA VAL A 133 -8.87 20.67 -1.64
C VAL A 133 -10.17 20.60 -0.83
N LEU A 134 -10.07 20.78 0.50
CA LEU A 134 -11.23 20.74 1.40
C LEU A 134 -12.30 21.76 1.01
N LYS A 135 -11.91 23.00 0.67
CA LYS A 135 -12.86 24.04 0.24
C LYS A 135 -13.65 23.64 -1.00
N ILE A 136 -12.99 22.97 -1.96
CA ILE A 136 -13.64 22.52 -3.19
C ILE A 136 -14.56 21.32 -2.92
N ILE A 137 -14.22 20.45 -1.96
CA ILE A 137 -15.08 19.33 -1.54
C ILE A 137 -16.32 19.83 -0.79
N GLU A 138 -16.20 20.93 -0.01
CA GLU A 138 -17.31 21.52 0.74
C GLU A 138 -18.32 22.22 -0.18
N GLU A 139 -17.84 22.89 -1.22
CA GLU A 139 -18.67 23.64 -2.18
C GLU A 139 -18.44 23.11 -3.60
N PRO A 140 -18.83 21.85 -3.88
CA PRO A 140 -18.55 21.23 -5.17
C PRO A 140 -19.37 21.86 -6.29
N ASN A 141 -18.74 22.07 -7.42
CA ASN A 141 -19.45 22.40 -8.65
C ASN A 141 -20.37 21.26 -9.08
N THR A 142 -21.46 21.58 -9.77
CA THR A 142 -22.37 20.58 -10.33
C THR A 142 -21.59 19.59 -11.22
N ASN A 143 -21.83 18.29 -11.06
CA ASN A 143 -21.14 17.23 -11.79
C ASN A 143 -19.64 17.04 -11.48
N SER A 144 -19.14 17.59 -10.37
CA SER A 144 -17.78 17.40 -9.89
C SER A 144 -17.69 16.23 -8.92
N HIS A 145 -16.73 15.34 -9.16
CA HIS A 145 -16.50 14.20 -8.29
C HIS A 145 -15.01 14.09 -7.95
N PHE A 146 -14.73 13.73 -6.70
CA PHE A 146 -13.39 13.41 -6.22
C PHE A 146 -13.26 11.91 -5.96
N ILE A 147 -12.17 11.32 -6.41
CA ILE A 147 -11.72 10.00 -5.98
C ILE A 147 -10.36 10.17 -5.32
N ILE A 148 -10.29 9.89 -4.03
CA ILE A 148 -9.12 10.15 -3.21
C ILE A 148 -8.52 8.81 -2.83
N VAL A 149 -7.24 8.58 -3.15
CA VAL A 149 -6.49 7.41 -2.72
C VAL A 149 -5.71 7.76 -1.46
N ASN A 150 -5.89 6.96 -0.42
CA ASN A 150 -5.30 7.15 0.89
C ASN A 150 -4.63 5.85 1.36
N GLN A 151 -3.32 5.89 1.60
CA GLN A 151 -2.58 4.71 2.08
C GLN A 151 -2.81 4.48 3.57
N ASN A 152 -2.82 5.53 4.37
CA ASN A 152 -2.89 5.43 5.82
C ASN A 152 -4.10 6.17 6.41
N LYS A 153 -4.99 5.40 7.07
CA LYS A 153 -6.20 5.95 7.70
C LYS A 153 -5.95 7.13 8.67
N SER A 154 -4.80 7.14 9.33
CA SER A 154 -4.50 8.12 10.39
C SER A 154 -3.97 9.46 9.87
N LYS A 155 -3.49 9.53 8.64
CA LYS A 155 -2.86 10.74 8.09
C LYS A 155 -3.82 11.67 7.35
N CYS A 156 -4.96 11.15 6.86
CA CYS A 156 -5.93 11.97 6.17
C CYS A 156 -6.63 12.95 7.14
N LEU A 157 -6.81 14.20 6.72
CA LEU A 157 -7.51 15.20 7.51
C LEU A 157 -8.93 14.73 7.84
N LYS A 158 -9.30 14.78 9.12
CA LYS A 158 -10.63 14.38 9.60
C LYS A 158 -11.76 15.14 8.90
N THR A 159 -11.51 16.37 8.51
CA THR A 159 -12.45 17.24 7.78
C THR A 159 -12.75 16.74 6.37
N ILE A 160 -11.77 16.23 5.63
CA ILE A 160 -11.97 15.58 4.33
C ILE A 160 -12.71 14.25 4.52
N VAL A 161 -12.29 13.48 5.53
CA VAL A 161 -12.90 12.19 5.86
C VAL A 161 -14.39 12.31 6.19
N SER A 162 -14.80 13.36 6.92
CA SER A 162 -16.21 13.56 7.32
C SER A 162 -17.13 13.92 6.15
N ARG A 163 -16.58 14.39 5.03
CA ARG A 163 -17.32 14.83 3.82
C ARG A 163 -17.22 13.85 2.66
N SER A 164 -16.58 12.72 2.88
CA SER A 164 -16.32 11.73 1.84
C SER A 164 -16.90 10.37 2.18
N HIS A 165 -17.39 9.67 1.18
CA HIS A 165 -17.75 8.26 1.32
C HIS A 165 -16.48 7.40 1.33
N ARG A 166 -16.36 6.48 2.28
CA ARG A 166 -15.12 5.73 2.50
C ARG A 166 -15.28 4.26 2.14
N ILE A 167 -14.36 3.77 1.32
CA ILE A 167 -14.20 2.33 1.04
C ILE A 167 -12.81 1.92 1.53
N PHE A 168 -12.76 0.85 2.30
CA PHE A 168 -11.54 0.34 2.87
C PHE A 168 -11.15 -0.98 2.21
N PHE A 169 -9.99 -0.98 1.57
CA PHE A 169 -9.35 -2.14 0.96
C PHE A 169 -8.46 -2.80 2.02
N GLY A 170 -9.00 -3.84 2.61
CA GLY A 170 -8.36 -4.58 3.70
C GLY A 170 -7.43 -5.68 3.21
N LYS A 171 -7.15 -6.61 4.13
CA LYS A 171 -6.41 -7.83 3.83
C LYS A 171 -7.29 -8.78 3.03
N LEU A 172 -6.68 -9.48 2.10
CA LEU A 172 -7.38 -10.49 1.31
C LEU A 172 -7.78 -11.69 2.20
N LYS A 173 -8.90 -12.31 1.90
CA LYS A 173 -9.21 -13.65 2.40
C LYS A 173 -8.32 -14.66 1.69
N TYR A 174 -8.03 -15.80 2.34
CA TYR A 174 -7.12 -16.81 1.79
C TYR A 174 -7.51 -17.26 0.37
N ASP A 175 -8.78 -17.54 0.13
CA ASP A 175 -9.24 -18.00 -1.18
C ASP A 175 -8.96 -16.97 -2.29
N ASN A 176 -9.24 -15.69 -2.02
CA ASN A 176 -8.96 -14.61 -2.97
C ASN A 176 -7.45 -14.42 -3.17
N PHE A 177 -6.68 -14.50 -2.10
CA PHE A 177 -5.23 -14.43 -2.11
C PHE A 177 -4.62 -15.59 -2.92
N ALA A 178 -5.01 -16.83 -2.61
CA ALA A 178 -4.52 -18.01 -3.29
C ALA A 178 -4.88 -17.99 -4.78
N ASN A 179 -6.11 -17.60 -5.14
CA ASN A 179 -6.52 -17.49 -6.55
C ASN A 179 -5.73 -16.43 -7.31
N TYR A 180 -5.34 -15.34 -6.66
CA TYR A 180 -4.58 -14.26 -7.30
C TYR A 180 -3.11 -14.63 -7.49
N TYR A 181 -2.49 -15.25 -6.48
CA TYR A 181 -1.07 -15.62 -6.50
C TYR A 181 -0.84 -17.05 -7.01
N ARG A 182 -1.89 -17.80 -7.35
CA ARG A 182 -1.79 -19.16 -7.90
C ARG A 182 -1.25 -19.10 -9.33
N GLY A 183 0.10 -19.12 -9.42
CA GLY A 183 0.84 -19.32 -10.66
C GLY A 183 1.35 -20.76 -10.74
N SER A 184 2.68 -20.92 -10.82
CA SER A 184 3.39 -22.20 -10.68
C SER A 184 3.63 -22.62 -9.24
N GLU A 185 3.21 -21.83 -8.27
CA GLU A 185 3.48 -22.01 -6.85
C GLU A 185 2.64 -23.12 -6.23
N ASN A 186 3.26 -23.90 -5.34
CA ASN A 186 2.55 -24.92 -4.60
C ASN A 186 1.68 -24.31 -3.47
N GLU A 187 0.71 -25.06 -2.98
CA GLU A 187 -0.22 -24.58 -1.95
C GLU A 187 0.48 -24.32 -0.61
N GLU A 188 1.55 -25.03 -0.30
CA GLU A 188 2.35 -24.83 0.91
C GLU A 188 3.03 -23.46 0.91
N TYR A 189 3.60 -23.06 -0.22
CA TYR A 189 4.20 -21.74 -0.40
C TYR A 189 3.16 -20.62 -0.32
N LEU A 190 1.99 -20.78 -0.94
CA LEU A 190 0.89 -19.83 -0.86
C LEU A 190 0.38 -19.65 0.59
N ASN A 191 0.22 -20.74 1.33
CA ASN A 191 -0.12 -20.71 2.75
C ASN A 191 0.94 -19.98 3.58
N TYR A 192 2.21 -20.25 3.31
CA TYR A 192 3.32 -19.55 3.95
C TYR A 192 3.29 -18.05 3.67
N LEU A 193 3.18 -17.64 2.41
CA LEU A 193 3.07 -16.22 2.00
C LEU A 193 1.88 -15.54 2.68
N TYR A 194 0.72 -16.17 2.64
CA TYR A 194 -0.49 -15.64 3.26
C TYR A 194 -0.31 -15.41 4.76
N ARG A 195 0.28 -16.38 5.46
CA ARG A 195 0.51 -16.29 6.91
C ARG A 195 1.50 -15.18 7.25
N ILE A 196 2.64 -15.10 6.56
CA ILE A 196 3.69 -14.11 6.87
C ILE A 196 3.28 -12.69 6.52
N THR A 197 2.58 -12.50 5.40
CA THR A 197 2.10 -11.19 4.96
C THR A 197 0.73 -10.84 5.54
N ASN A 198 0.12 -11.79 6.26
CA ASN A 198 -1.21 -11.67 6.84
C ASN A 198 -2.26 -11.24 5.79
N GLY A 199 -2.18 -11.81 4.58
CA GLY A 199 -3.08 -11.51 3.46
C GLY A 199 -2.92 -10.12 2.84
N SER A 200 -1.82 -9.42 3.12
CA SER A 200 -1.51 -8.14 2.48
C SER A 200 -0.95 -8.37 1.08
N SER A 201 -1.69 -7.98 0.05
CA SER A 201 -1.21 -8.04 -1.34
C SER A 201 0.02 -7.15 -1.56
N TYR A 202 0.06 -5.98 -0.93
CA TYR A 202 1.20 -5.08 -0.96
C TYR A 202 2.49 -5.75 -0.44
N LEU A 203 2.45 -6.31 0.77
CA LEU A 203 3.60 -6.99 1.36
C LEU A 203 3.99 -8.24 0.57
N THR A 204 3.00 -8.97 0.02
CA THR A 204 3.26 -10.17 -0.78
C THR A 204 4.00 -9.84 -2.08
N LYS A 205 3.58 -8.78 -2.78
CA LYS A 205 4.28 -8.31 -3.99
C LYS A 205 5.73 -7.98 -3.69
N GLN A 206 5.97 -7.21 -2.62
CA GLN A 206 7.32 -6.83 -2.21
C GLN A 206 8.15 -8.05 -1.81
N PHE A 207 7.56 -9.00 -1.07
CA PHE A 207 8.22 -10.24 -0.69
C PHE A 207 8.70 -11.02 -1.91
N ILE A 208 7.85 -11.16 -2.93
CA ILE A 208 8.18 -11.86 -4.18
C ILE A 208 9.21 -11.07 -4.99
N GLU A 209 9.04 -9.75 -5.13
CA GLU A 209 9.92 -8.87 -5.92
C GLU A 209 11.36 -8.90 -5.41
N TYR A 210 11.54 -8.84 -4.07
CA TYR A 210 12.86 -8.88 -3.44
C TYR A 210 13.36 -10.29 -3.14
N ASN A 211 12.62 -11.33 -3.55
CA ASN A 211 12.97 -12.75 -3.38
C ASN A 211 13.44 -13.13 -1.96
N PHE A 212 12.83 -12.53 -0.93
CA PHE A 212 13.22 -12.81 0.47
C PHE A 212 13.03 -14.27 0.91
N TYR A 213 12.42 -15.09 0.05
CA TYR A 213 12.31 -16.53 0.28
C TYR A 213 13.69 -17.22 0.34
N GLU A 214 14.66 -16.75 -0.43
CA GLU A 214 16.02 -17.32 -0.43
C GLU A 214 16.70 -17.28 0.95
N ILE A 215 16.45 -16.21 1.72
CA ILE A 215 17.04 -16.03 3.05
C ILE A 215 16.14 -16.52 4.18
N ASN A 216 14.92 -16.94 3.86
CA ASN A 216 13.88 -17.31 4.84
C ASN A 216 14.32 -18.44 5.76
N ASP A 217 14.78 -19.56 5.21
CA ASP A 217 15.16 -20.73 6.00
C ASP A 217 16.44 -20.49 6.81
N HIS A 218 17.36 -19.71 6.26
CA HIS A 218 18.54 -19.28 7.00
C HIS A 218 18.14 -18.43 8.21
N PHE A 219 17.28 -17.42 8.01
CA PHE A 219 16.85 -16.55 9.10
C PHE A 219 16.01 -17.27 10.15
N LYS A 220 15.09 -18.15 9.76
CA LYS A 220 14.36 -19.03 10.69
C LYS A 220 15.32 -19.86 11.57
N THR A 221 16.33 -20.44 10.94
CA THR A 221 17.32 -21.24 11.66
C THR A 221 18.10 -20.41 12.68
N LEU A 222 18.37 -19.13 12.38
CA LEU A 222 19.03 -18.22 13.34
C LEU A 222 18.12 -17.83 14.49
N LEU A 223 16.82 -17.64 14.24
CA LEU A 223 15.84 -17.31 15.29
C LEU A 223 15.67 -18.48 16.27
N THR A 224 15.64 -19.70 15.77
CA THR A 224 15.43 -20.92 16.60
C THR A 224 16.72 -21.47 17.21
N ASN A 225 17.85 -21.27 16.56
CA ASN A 225 19.16 -21.77 17.03
C ASN A 225 20.23 -20.69 17.01
N GLN A 226 20.27 -19.92 18.08
CA GLN A 226 21.18 -18.78 18.24
C GLN A 226 22.68 -19.18 18.21
N LYS A 227 23.03 -20.45 18.52
CA LYS A 227 24.42 -20.97 18.41
C LYS A 227 24.94 -20.95 16.97
N LYS A 228 24.06 -20.91 15.97
CA LYS A 228 24.43 -20.77 14.56
C LYS A 228 24.75 -19.34 14.14
N ILE A 229 24.53 -18.34 14.99
CA ILE A 229 24.87 -16.94 14.70
C ILE A 229 26.37 -16.77 14.81
N LYS A 230 27.02 -16.50 13.70
CA LYS A 230 28.45 -16.23 13.58
C LYS A 230 28.71 -14.72 13.61
N ALA A 231 29.97 -14.32 13.86
CA ALA A 231 30.37 -12.91 13.87
C ALA A 231 30.08 -12.19 12.53
N ASN A 232 30.15 -12.89 11.40
CA ASN A 232 29.91 -12.34 10.07
C ASN A 232 28.46 -12.51 9.57
N THR A 233 27.53 -12.97 10.42
CA THR A 233 26.13 -13.19 10.00
C THR A 233 25.48 -11.89 9.52
N ALA A 234 25.72 -10.76 10.21
CA ALA A 234 25.21 -9.46 9.79
C ALA A 234 25.72 -9.07 8.38
N ASN A 235 27.01 -9.28 8.13
CA ASN A 235 27.63 -8.94 6.84
C ASN A 235 26.97 -9.69 5.67
N HIS A 236 26.61 -10.96 5.87
CA HIS A 236 25.89 -11.73 4.86
C HIS A 236 24.57 -11.05 4.43
N TYR A 237 23.80 -10.53 5.38
CA TYR A 237 22.56 -9.80 5.06
C TYR A 237 22.82 -8.40 4.49
N ILE A 238 23.89 -7.73 4.92
CA ILE A 238 24.30 -6.46 4.37
C ILE A 238 24.68 -6.63 2.89
N GLU A 239 25.53 -7.60 2.57
CA GLU A 239 25.91 -7.94 1.20
C GLU A 239 24.69 -8.31 0.35
N TYR A 240 23.78 -9.11 0.89
CA TYR A 240 22.54 -9.48 0.22
C TYR A 240 21.71 -8.24 -0.17
N LEU A 241 21.54 -7.28 0.75
CA LEU A 241 20.81 -6.05 0.48
C LEU A 241 21.50 -5.17 -0.54
N HIS A 242 22.84 -5.07 -0.51
CA HIS A 242 23.59 -4.28 -1.49
C HIS A 242 23.46 -4.78 -2.94
N ASN A 243 23.03 -6.02 -3.16
CA ASN A 243 22.77 -6.54 -4.51
C ASN A 243 21.49 -5.97 -5.16
N PHE A 244 20.62 -5.30 -4.39
CA PHE A 244 19.41 -4.69 -4.95
C PHE A 244 19.71 -3.35 -5.62
N LYS A 245 19.15 -3.14 -6.82
CA LYS A 245 19.31 -1.89 -7.59
C LYS A 245 18.82 -0.64 -6.84
N ASN A 246 17.79 -0.80 -6.00
CA ASN A 246 17.19 0.29 -5.22
C ASN A 246 17.25 -0.04 -3.73
N LEU A 247 18.43 0.16 -3.15
CA LEU A 247 18.68 -0.14 -1.74
C LEU A 247 17.76 0.64 -0.78
N GLU A 248 17.49 1.92 -1.07
CA GLU A 248 16.61 2.75 -0.23
C GLU A 248 15.19 2.19 -0.11
N GLN A 249 14.70 1.52 -1.14
CA GLN A 249 13.39 0.87 -1.11
C GLN A 249 13.47 -0.54 -0.51
N ALA A 250 14.52 -1.29 -0.78
CA ALA A 250 14.70 -2.65 -0.29
C ALA A 250 14.85 -2.73 1.25
N ILE A 251 15.57 -1.77 1.86
CA ILE A 251 15.84 -1.77 3.30
C ILE A 251 14.56 -1.76 4.16
N PRO A 252 13.61 -0.82 3.99
CA PRO A 252 12.37 -0.83 4.76
C PRO A 252 11.55 -2.12 4.58
N VAL A 253 11.53 -2.65 3.35
CA VAL A 253 10.82 -3.89 3.03
C VAL A 253 11.47 -5.07 3.73
N PHE A 254 12.79 -5.15 3.73
CA PHE A 254 13.54 -6.18 4.42
C PHE A 254 13.30 -6.15 5.94
N PHE A 255 13.36 -5.00 6.58
CA PHE A 255 13.08 -4.91 8.01
C PHE A 255 11.63 -5.22 8.36
N ASN A 256 10.69 -4.82 7.50
CA ASN A 256 9.29 -5.22 7.65
C ASN A 256 9.15 -6.75 7.54
N TYR A 257 9.85 -7.38 6.60
CA TYR A 257 9.90 -8.83 6.47
C TYR A 257 10.48 -9.49 7.74
N LEU A 258 11.59 -8.99 8.27
CA LEU A 258 12.16 -9.52 9.51
C LEU A 258 11.18 -9.40 10.70
N GLN A 259 10.46 -8.30 10.82
CA GLN A 259 9.41 -8.12 11.83
C GLN A 259 8.30 -9.16 11.69
N LEU A 260 7.86 -9.46 10.46
CA LEU A 260 6.83 -10.47 10.21
C LEU A 260 7.32 -11.86 10.62
N MET A 261 8.58 -12.20 10.30
CA MET A 261 9.21 -13.47 10.68
C MET A 261 9.33 -13.61 12.21
N ILE A 262 9.81 -12.57 12.87
CA ILE A 262 9.94 -12.54 14.33
C ILE A 262 8.56 -12.69 14.99
N ASN A 263 7.55 -11.99 14.50
CA ASN A 263 6.19 -12.08 15.02
C ASN A 263 5.58 -13.48 14.83
N ASP A 264 5.82 -14.13 13.69
CA ASP A 264 5.38 -15.50 13.44
C ASP A 264 6.07 -16.49 14.42
N GLU A 265 7.35 -16.29 14.70
CA GLU A 265 8.09 -17.10 15.64
C GLU A 265 7.66 -16.88 17.10
N ILE A 266 7.43 -15.64 17.50
CA ILE A 266 6.87 -15.31 18.82
C ILE A 266 5.54 -16.04 19.05
N LYS A 267 4.63 -16.04 18.06
CA LYS A 267 3.35 -16.73 18.17
C LYS A 267 3.51 -18.23 18.43
N LYS A 268 4.47 -18.90 17.76
CA LYS A 268 4.76 -20.32 17.97
C LYS A 268 5.35 -20.58 19.36
N LEU A 269 6.31 -19.75 19.79
CA LEU A 269 6.97 -19.90 21.09
C LEU A 269 6.03 -19.62 22.28
N CYS A 270 5.07 -18.72 22.13
CA CYS A 270 4.04 -18.48 23.15
C CYS A 270 3.20 -19.75 23.44
N HIS A 271 3.02 -20.64 22.47
CA HIS A 271 2.36 -21.93 22.68
C HIS A 271 3.25 -22.95 23.41
N ASN A 272 4.57 -22.77 23.39
CA ASN A 272 5.55 -23.70 23.94
C ASN A 272 6.09 -23.26 25.31
N ASN A 273 5.62 -22.17 25.91
CA ASN A 273 6.08 -21.59 27.18
C ASN A 273 7.59 -21.20 27.24
N GLU A 274 8.19 -20.86 26.09
CA GLU A 274 9.59 -20.40 26.02
C GLU A 274 9.72 -18.88 26.26
N ASN A 275 9.37 -18.45 27.48
CA ASN A 275 9.24 -17.03 27.81
C ASN A 275 10.52 -16.19 27.59
N ASN A 276 11.70 -16.74 27.87
CA ASN A 276 12.97 -15.99 27.73
C ASN A 276 13.27 -15.65 26.28
N LEU A 277 13.04 -16.58 25.36
CA LEU A 277 13.26 -16.35 23.94
C LEU A 277 12.21 -15.37 23.38
N VAL A 278 10.97 -15.47 23.85
CA VAL A 278 9.88 -14.53 23.48
C VAL A 278 10.25 -13.09 23.87
N ILE A 279 10.73 -12.87 25.12
CA ILE A 279 11.14 -11.52 25.57
C ILE A 279 12.27 -10.97 24.69
N LYS A 280 13.25 -11.81 24.38
CA LYS A 280 14.36 -11.44 23.50
C LYS A 280 13.89 -11.04 22.11
N LEU A 281 13.02 -11.83 21.49
CA LEU A 281 12.46 -11.52 20.18
C LEU A 281 11.59 -10.25 20.19
N LEU A 282 10.86 -9.99 21.27
CA LEU A 282 10.10 -8.74 21.45
C LEU A 282 11.01 -7.52 21.52
N ASN A 283 12.15 -7.60 22.19
CA ASN A 283 13.14 -6.52 22.24
C ASN A 283 13.73 -6.23 20.86
N ILE A 284 14.01 -7.25 20.07
CA ILE A 284 14.49 -7.10 18.69
C ILE A 284 13.41 -6.51 17.79
N TYR A 285 12.17 -6.97 17.92
CA TYR A 285 11.03 -6.40 17.21
C TYR A 285 10.90 -4.90 17.49
N ALA A 286 10.96 -4.50 18.77
CA ALA A 286 10.88 -3.09 19.17
C ALA A 286 12.05 -2.25 18.62
N LEU A 287 13.26 -2.82 18.52
CA LEU A 287 14.41 -2.16 17.92
C LEU A 287 14.15 -1.85 16.43
N ILE A 288 13.69 -2.84 15.67
CA ILE A 288 13.34 -2.67 14.24
C ILE A 288 12.19 -1.66 14.08
N ASP A 289 11.16 -1.74 14.93
CA ASP A 289 10.01 -0.82 14.90
C ASP A 289 10.45 0.63 15.16
N SER A 290 11.36 0.84 16.10
CA SER A 290 11.93 2.17 16.37
C SER A 290 12.72 2.74 15.20
N PHE A 291 13.44 1.90 14.47
CA PHE A 291 14.16 2.27 13.27
C PHE A 291 13.21 2.67 12.13
N ASN A 292 12.20 1.83 11.85
CA ASN A 292 11.21 2.10 10.82
C ASN A 292 10.42 3.41 11.07
N LYS A 293 10.14 3.74 12.33
CA LYS A 293 9.43 4.97 12.71
C LYS A 293 10.26 6.24 12.56
N LYS A 294 11.55 6.17 12.73
CA LYS A 294 12.42 7.35 12.71
C LYS A 294 12.69 7.92 11.32
N ASN A 295 12.27 7.23 10.25
CA ASN A 295 12.47 7.68 8.86
C ASN A 295 13.91 8.18 8.57
N ILE A 296 14.91 7.52 9.15
CA ILE A 296 16.28 7.97 9.12
C ILE A 296 16.83 7.84 7.70
N ALA A 297 17.50 8.86 7.24
CA ALA A 297 18.27 8.94 5.99
C ALA A 297 19.52 8.00 6.08
N LEU A 298 19.54 7.07 5.50
CA LEU A 298 19.35 5.67 5.45
C LEU A 298 20.58 4.82 5.14
N ASN A 299 21.71 5.38 4.74
CA ASN A 299 22.77 4.53 4.19
C ASN A 299 23.79 3.96 5.20
N LEU A 300 23.96 4.55 6.38
CA LEU A 300 24.90 4.06 7.40
C LEU A 300 24.22 3.38 8.59
N ASP A 301 22.95 3.71 8.84
CA ASP A 301 22.28 3.25 10.06
C ASP A 301 21.74 1.81 9.96
N PHE A 302 21.38 1.31 8.75
CA PHE A 302 20.82 -0.04 8.61
C PHE A 302 21.86 -1.14 8.85
N GLU A 303 23.12 -0.92 8.47
CA GLU A 303 24.21 -1.87 8.71
C GLU A 303 24.47 -2.01 10.21
N ASN A 304 24.57 -0.88 10.92
CA ASN A 304 24.71 -0.88 12.37
C ASN A 304 23.50 -1.52 13.07
N LEU A 305 22.29 -1.30 12.54
CA LEU A 305 21.11 -1.97 13.05
C LEU A 305 21.18 -3.48 12.89
N LEU A 306 21.56 -3.99 11.71
CA LEU A 306 21.73 -5.43 11.48
C LEU A 306 22.78 -6.04 12.39
N ILE A 307 23.93 -5.37 12.54
CA ILE A 307 24.99 -5.83 13.47
C ILE A 307 24.45 -5.89 14.90
N SER A 308 23.75 -4.83 15.36
CA SER A 308 23.15 -4.80 16.69
C SER A 308 22.11 -5.88 16.88
N LEU A 309 21.27 -6.14 15.87
CA LEU A 309 20.22 -7.15 15.89
C LEU A 309 20.81 -8.55 16.07
N PHE A 310 21.80 -8.91 15.26
CA PHE A 310 22.43 -10.24 15.35
C PHE A 310 23.30 -10.40 16.61
N HIS A 311 23.89 -9.30 17.10
CA HIS A 311 24.58 -9.33 18.38
C HIS A 311 23.62 -9.64 19.53
N ARG A 312 22.49 -8.96 19.60
CA ARG A 312 21.45 -9.22 20.62
C ARG A 312 20.84 -10.62 20.49
N LEU A 313 20.60 -11.09 19.26
CA LEU A 313 20.16 -12.47 19.04
C LEU A 313 21.14 -13.49 19.61
N LYS A 314 22.45 -13.20 19.62
CA LYS A 314 23.47 -14.13 20.07
C LYS A 314 23.71 -14.07 21.57
N TYR A 315 23.81 -12.89 22.16
CA TYR A 315 24.37 -12.69 23.50
C TYR A 315 23.36 -12.27 24.57
N ASP A 316 22.24 -11.65 24.24
CA ASP A 316 21.19 -11.32 25.21
C ASP A 316 20.16 -12.44 25.34
#